data_638cc2adbb155a4198868832c22102f5
#
_entry.id   638cc2adbb155a4198868832c22102f5
#
_cell.length_a   1.000
_cell.length_b   1.000
_cell.length_c   1.000
_cell.angle_alpha   90.00
_cell.angle_beta   90.00
_cell.angle_gamma   90.00
#
_symmetry.space_group_name_H-M   'P 1'
#
loop_
_entity.id
_entity.type
_entity.pdbx_description
1 polymer ?
#
loop_
_entity_poly.entity_id
_entity_poly.type
_entity_poly.pdbx_seq_one_letter_code
_entity_poly.pdbx_strand_id
1 'polypeptide(L)'
;DVESAKSYLSSSDSQTIERLKDDIQKASNNLDFETAADIRDRLKRIELIREEQSVVTAAIDIDIFSMHSENHYIGISIIVVRKGKIRGTKTHLVKKAFFESIDSIYQMAIINFYDSQLDIPKKVLCTDTLKSKELISKVLKKKFNASVIITHSPSKSIRSIYNLCKLNAKQIIENHLSKSDKYNFAFDDLKNYLGYKKNMKKIEAYDISHISGNHAVASCVVFTNDGPSKKEYRTFNIPKELSGNDVGSLEHVIQRRIKYYNNKEI
;
A
#
# COMPACT_ATOMS: atom_id res chain seq x y z
N ASP A 1 27.93 -7.68 5.06
CA ASP A 1 29.13 -7.47 5.84
C ASP A 1 28.96 -6.36 6.85
N VAL A 2 29.37 -6.65 8.13
CA VAL A 2 29.19 -5.74 9.27
C VAL A 2 30.00 -4.45 9.09
N GLU A 3 31.15 -4.48 8.42
CA GLU A 3 31.95 -3.29 8.12
C GLU A 3 31.33 -2.40 7.05
N SER A 4 30.68 -2.97 6.04
CA SER A 4 29.89 -2.20 5.05
C SER A 4 28.68 -1.54 5.73
N ALA A 5 28.04 -2.21 6.68
CA ALA A 5 26.94 -1.64 7.45
C ALA A 5 27.43 -0.55 8.43
N LYS A 6 28.61 -0.72 9.06
CA LYS A 6 29.23 0.31 9.90
C LYS A 6 29.69 1.53 9.11
N SER A 7 30.30 1.31 7.95
CA SER A 7 30.67 2.36 6.99
C SER A 7 29.43 3.11 6.48
N TYR A 8 28.34 2.39 6.23
CA TYR A 8 27.05 2.96 5.83
C TYR A 8 26.39 3.82 6.92
N LEU A 9 26.58 3.45 8.18
CA LEU A 9 26.05 4.20 9.34
C LEU A 9 26.96 5.35 9.79
N SER A 10 28.22 5.40 9.36
CA SER A 10 29.22 6.37 9.80
C SER A 10 29.76 7.31 8.71
N SER A 11 29.61 6.96 7.41
CA SER A 11 30.03 7.84 6.32
C SER A 11 28.96 8.86 5.96
N SER A 12 29.39 10.08 5.64
CA SER A 12 28.48 11.15 5.23
C SER A 12 27.64 10.69 4.02
N ASP A 13 26.34 10.66 4.21
CA ASP A 13 25.32 10.17 3.25
C ASP A 13 25.45 10.71 1.80
N SER A 14 26.09 11.86 1.61
CA SER A 14 26.31 12.50 0.32
C SER A 14 27.22 11.70 -0.60
N GLN A 15 28.32 11.11 -0.08
CA GLN A 15 29.26 10.35 -0.90
C GLN A 15 28.69 9.05 -1.42
N THR A 16 27.84 8.39 -0.63
CA THR A 16 27.17 7.16 -1.04
C THR A 16 26.15 7.42 -2.16
N ILE A 17 25.41 8.52 -2.05
CA ILE A 17 24.45 8.94 -3.08
C ILE A 17 25.15 9.31 -4.38
N GLU A 18 26.25 10.05 -4.33
CA GLU A 18 27.06 10.39 -5.51
C GLU A 18 27.61 9.13 -6.20
N ARG A 19 28.16 8.18 -5.44
CA ARG A 19 28.64 6.90 -6.00
C ARG A 19 27.53 6.13 -6.71
N LEU A 20 26.34 6.03 -6.11
CA LEU A 20 25.22 5.33 -6.75
C LEU A 20 24.74 6.04 -8.01
N LYS A 21 24.76 7.37 -8.06
CA LYS A 21 24.47 8.14 -9.28
C LYS A 21 25.50 7.88 -10.39
N ASP A 22 26.78 7.84 -10.04
CA ASP A 22 27.85 7.49 -10.97
C ASP A 22 27.73 6.05 -11.48
N ASP A 23 27.36 5.11 -10.61
CA ASP A 23 27.17 3.71 -10.99
C ASP A 23 25.94 3.53 -11.91
N ILE A 24 24.84 4.27 -11.69
CA ILE A 24 23.71 4.33 -12.64
C ILE A 24 24.19 4.80 -14.01
N GLN A 25 24.99 5.88 -14.05
CA GLN A 25 25.48 6.43 -15.30
C GLN A 25 26.41 5.46 -16.03
N LYS A 26 27.30 4.76 -15.31
CA LYS A 26 28.18 3.72 -15.87
C LYS A 26 27.39 2.54 -16.42
N ALA A 27 26.42 2.02 -15.67
CA ALA A 27 25.59 0.91 -16.13
C ALA A 27 24.77 1.32 -17.37
N SER A 28 24.21 2.53 -17.38
CA SER A 28 23.49 3.07 -18.54
C SER A 28 24.37 3.23 -19.76
N ASN A 29 25.62 3.73 -19.62
CA ASN A 29 26.56 3.87 -20.71
C ASN A 29 27.00 2.52 -21.28
N ASN A 30 27.03 1.47 -20.46
CA ASN A 30 27.31 0.10 -20.85
C ASN A 30 26.09 -0.64 -21.42
N LEU A 31 24.95 0.05 -21.60
CA LEU A 31 23.65 -0.50 -22.04
C LEU A 31 23.10 -1.60 -21.10
N ASP A 32 23.60 -1.68 -19.87
CA ASP A 32 23.10 -2.58 -18.83
C ASP A 32 21.94 -1.88 -18.07
N PHE A 33 20.79 -1.87 -18.72
CA PHE A 33 19.59 -1.18 -18.20
C PHE A 33 18.97 -1.88 -16.98
N GLU A 34 19.19 -3.18 -16.82
CA GLU A 34 18.69 -3.94 -15.67
C GLU A 34 19.44 -3.53 -14.40
N THR A 35 20.77 -3.55 -14.44
CA THR A 35 21.61 -3.06 -13.34
C THR A 35 21.37 -1.58 -13.05
N ALA A 36 21.20 -0.75 -14.07
CA ALA A 36 20.88 0.68 -13.89
C ALA A 36 19.54 0.89 -13.17
N ALA A 37 18.51 0.06 -13.48
CA ALA A 37 17.20 0.11 -12.84
C ALA A 37 17.28 -0.32 -11.37
N ASP A 38 17.99 -1.39 -11.06
CA ASP A 38 18.16 -1.88 -9.69
C ASP A 38 18.90 -0.87 -8.81
N ILE A 39 19.97 -0.26 -9.31
CA ILE A 39 20.73 0.78 -8.58
C ILE A 39 19.85 2.02 -8.37
N ARG A 40 19.06 2.43 -9.37
CA ARG A 40 18.11 3.54 -9.26
C ARG A 40 17.05 3.28 -8.19
N ASP A 41 16.49 2.07 -8.12
CA ASP A 41 15.47 1.71 -7.14
C ASP A 41 16.08 1.59 -5.73
N ARG A 42 17.36 1.20 -5.64
CA ARG A 42 18.12 1.25 -4.40
C ARG A 42 18.38 2.70 -3.95
N LEU A 43 18.74 3.59 -4.87
CA LEU A 43 18.92 5.01 -4.59
C LEU A 43 17.63 5.66 -4.09
N LYS A 44 16.49 5.39 -4.73
CA LYS A 44 15.18 5.85 -4.27
C LYS A 44 14.85 5.40 -2.85
N ARG A 45 15.15 4.15 -2.50
CA ARG A 45 14.94 3.64 -1.13
C ARG A 45 15.81 4.37 -0.11
N ILE A 46 17.06 4.67 -0.46
CA ILE A 46 17.98 5.42 0.41
C ILE A 46 17.52 6.86 0.58
N GLU A 47 17.08 7.53 -0.48
CA GLU A 47 16.55 8.88 -0.43
C GLU A 47 15.27 8.95 0.42
N LEU A 48 14.37 7.96 0.32
CA LEU A 48 13.17 7.83 1.17
C LEU A 48 13.55 7.67 2.67
N ILE A 49 14.52 6.79 2.98
CA ILE A 49 15.00 6.60 4.36
C ILE A 49 15.63 7.89 4.89
N ARG A 50 16.37 8.62 4.06
CA ARG A 50 16.99 9.90 4.42
C ARG A 50 15.95 11.00 4.64
N GLU A 51 14.90 11.05 3.82
CA GLU A 51 13.78 11.96 4.03
C GLU A 51 13.02 11.62 5.32
N GLU A 52 12.85 10.35 5.65
CA GLU A 52 12.31 9.89 6.94
C GLU A 52 13.20 10.26 8.14
N GLN A 53 14.52 10.35 7.95
CA GLN A 53 15.47 10.77 8.96
C GLN A 53 15.73 12.29 8.99
N SER A 54 15.03 13.08 8.16
CA SER A 54 15.18 14.53 8.19
C SER A 54 14.85 15.06 9.59
N VAL A 55 15.93 15.39 10.33
CA VAL A 55 15.85 15.84 11.71
C VAL A 55 15.27 17.25 11.71
N VAL A 56 14.08 17.40 12.26
CA VAL A 56 13.59 18.73 12.65
C VAL A 56 14.46 19.22 13.79
N THR A 57 15.17 20.33 13.59
CA THR A 57 16.13 20.92 14.55
C THR A 57 15.51 21.34 15.89
N ALA A 58 14.17 21.34 16.00
CA ALA A 58 13.44 21.64 17.22
C ALA A 58 12.83 20.35 17.82
N ALA A 59 12.81 20.22 19.14
CA ALA A 59 12.14 19.12 19.85
C ALA A 59 10.60 19.28 19.78
N ILE A 60 10.03 19.05 18.59
CA ILE A 60 8.61 19.24 18.30
C ILE A 60 7.91 17.86 18.31
N ASP A 61 6.79 17.80 19.03
CA ASP A 61 5.84 16.69 19.00
C ASP A 61 4.62 17.10 18.17
N ILE A 62 4.41 16.45 17.02
CA ILE A 62 3.33 16.77 16.10
C ILE A 62 2.97 15.54 15.26
N ASP A 63 1.70 15.38 14.95
CA ASP A 63 1.23 14.42 13.97
C ASP A 63 0.72 15.17 12.74
N ILE A 64 1.10 14.68 11.55
CA ILE A 64 0.76 15.30 10.28
C ILE A 64 -0.17 14.36 9.53
N PHE A 65 -1.33 14.86 9.16
CA PHE A 65 -2.32 14.16 8.36
C PHE A 65 -2.42 14.80 6.97
N SER A 66 -2.35 13.97 5.96
CA SER A 66 -2.54 14.38 4.57
C SER A 66 -3.51 13.46 3.87
N MET A 67 -4.32 14.05 3.01
CA MET A 67 -5.19 13.33 2.10
C MET A 67 -4.96 13.78 0.67
N HIS A 68 -5.04 12.85 -0.25
CA HIS A 68 -5.09 13.10 -1.68
C HIS A 68 -6.29 12.37 -2.27
N SER A 69 -7.09 13.06 -3.09
CA SER A 69 -8.26 12.46 -3.73
C SER A 69 -8.04 12.43 -5.23
N GLU A 70 -8.13 11.24 -5.81
CA GLU A 70 -8.01 11.05 -7.25
C GLU A 70 -8.96 9.92 -7.70
N ASN A 71 -9.74 10.18 -8.75
CA ASN A 71 -10.78 9.27 -9.23
C ASN A 71 -11.75 8.88 -8.10
N HIS A 72 -11.88 7.57 -7.83
CA HIS A 72 -12.73 7.00 -6.79
C HIS A 72 -11.96 6.62 -5.52
N TYR A 73 -10.75 7.13 -5.35
CA TYR A 73 -9.87 6.77 -4.23
C TYR A 73 -9.43 7.99 -3.44
N ILE A 74 -9.19 7.77 -2.16
CA ILE A 74 -8.57 8.72 -1.26
C ILE A 74 -7.37 8.02 -0.62
N GLY A 75 -6.19 8.58 -0.86
CA GLY A 75 -4.98 8.21 -0.17
C GLY A 75 -4.86 9.05 1.11
N ILE A 76 -4.64 8.38 2.22
CA ILE A 76 -4.42 9.02 3.53
C ILE A 76 -3.00 8.70 3.96
N SER A 77 -2.25 9.71 4.37
CA SER A 77 -0.95 9.54 5.00
C SER A 77 -0.92 10.21 6.36
N ILE A 78 -0.30 9.54 7.33
CA ILE A 78 -0.13 10.02 8.70
C ILE A 78 1.34 9.86 9.06
N ILE A 79 2.00 10.96 9.42
CA ILE A 79 3.39 10.94 9.90
C ILE A 79 3.41 11.39 11.36
N VAL A 80 3.97 10.54 12.21
CA VAL A 80 4.13 10.78 13.65
C VAL A 80 5.52 11.33 13.91
N VAL A 81 5.61 12.52 14.49
CA VAL A 81 6.87 13.18 14.87
C VAL A 81 6.92 13.35 16.38
N ARG A 82 7.98 12.86 17.02
CA ARG A 82 8.24 13.02 18.45
C ARG A 82 9.68 13.45 18.66
N LYS A 83 9.87 14.48 19.47
CA LYS A 83 11.18 15.11 19.73
C LYS A 83 11.92 15.47 18.44
N GLY A 84 11.16 16.00 17.44
CA GLY A 84 11.70 16.38 16.16
C GLY A 84 12.11 15.22 15.23
N LYS A 85 11.83 13.97 15.56
CA LYS A 85 12.15 12.78 14.74
C LYS A 85 10.88 12.08 14.28
N ILE A 86 10.86 11.63 13.03
CA ILE A 86 9.78 10.75 12.53
C ILE A 86 9.84 9.42 13.30
N ARG A 87 8.76 9.06 13.95
CA ARG A 87 8.60 7.81 14.71
C ARG A 87 7.82 6.75 13.95
N GLY A 88 7.02 7.17 12.99
CA GLY A 88 6.27 6.25 12.17
C GLY A 88 5.50 6.95 11.06
N THR A 89 5.24 6.20 10.02
CA THR A 89 4.39 6.61 8.90
C THR A 89 3.32 5.55 8.69
N LYS A 90 2.07 5.96 8.57
CA LYS A 90 0.96 5.08 8.21
C LYS A 90 0.29 5.61 6.96
N THR A 91 -0.04 4.72 6.05
CA THR A 91 -0.76 5.05 4.82
C THR A 91 -1.97 4.15 4.65
N HIS A 92 -3.08 4.72 4.21
CA HIS A 92 -4.32 4.00 3.95
C HIS A 92 -4.91 4.43 2.61
N LEU A 93 -5.48 3.47 1.90
CA LEU A 93 -6.26 3.72 0.69
C LEU A 93 -7.73 3.42 0.98
N VAL A 94 -8.59 4.38 0.68
CA VAL A 94 -10.04 4.28 0.93
C VAL A 94 -10.77 4.54 -0.38
N LYS A 95 -11.84 3.78 -0.67
CA LYS A 95 -12.77 4.13 -1.75
C LYS A 95 -13.64 5.29 -1.31
N LYS A 96 -13.70 6.34 -2.14
CA LYS A 96 -14.54 7.50 -1.88
C LYS A 96 -16.02 7.12 -2.03
N ALA A 97 -16.80 7.28 -0.97
CA ALA A 97 -18.25 7.22 -1.08
C ALA A 97 -18.80 8.54 -1.67
N PHE A 98 -19.89 8.47 -2.41
CA PHE A 98 -20.43 9.60 -3.18
C PHE A 98 -20.79 10.84 -2.35
N PHE A 99 -20.99 10.70 -1.04
CA PHE A 99 -21.50 11.74 -0.15
C PHE A 99 -20.51 12.18 0.93
N GLU A 100 -19.27 11.70 0.91
CA GLU A 100 -18.29 12.04 1.94
C GLU A 100 -17.49 13.29 1.56
N SER A 101 -17.53 14.30 2.44
CA SER A 101 -16.65 15.45 2.32
C SER A 101 -15.24 15.11 2.79
N ILE A 102 -14.21 15.78 2.25
CA ILE A 102 -12.83 15.65 2.74
C ILE A 102 -12.76 15.96 4.24
N ASP A 103 -13.53 16.90 4.72
CA ASP A 103 -13.59 17.31 6.12
C ASP A 103 -14.08 16.15 7.03
N SER A 104 -15.13 15.42 6.63
CA SER A 104 -15.63 14.25 7.37
C SER A 104 -14.64 13.08 7.38
N ILE A 105 -13.91 12.90 6.29
CA ILE A 105 -12.88 11.85 6.21
C ILE A 105 -11.70 12.16 7.12
N TYR A 106 -11.24 13.42 7.18
CA TYR A 106 -10.24 13.85 8.16
C TYR A 106 -10.70 13.62 9.59
N GLN A 107 -11.94 13.99 9.89
CA GLN A 107 -12.52 13.78 11.21
C GLN A 107 -12.47 12.30 11.61
N MET A 108 -12.93 11.41 10.72
CA MET A 108 -12.92 9.97 10.95
C MET A 108 -11.48 9.43 11.08
N ALA A 109 -10.58 9.82 10.17
CA ALA A 109 -9.20 9.37 10.18
C ALA A 109 -8.46 9.79 11.47
N ILE A 110 -8.62 11.02 11.92
CA ILE A 110 -7.99 11.53 13.14
C ILE A 110 -8.53 10.80 14.37
N ILE A 111 -9.84 10.66 14.49
CA ILE A 111 -10.46 10.00 15.66
C ILE A 111 -10.06 8.53 15.71
N ASN A 112 -10.17 7.80 14.59
CA ASN A 112 -9.80 6.38 14.52
C ASN A 112 -8.30 6.16 14.77
N PHE A 113 -7.45 7.07 14.29
CA PHE A 113 -6.02 6.98 14.54
C PHE A 113 -5.71 7.03 16.02
N TYR A 114 -6.31 7.99 16.75
CA TYR A 114 -6.06 8.16 18.17
C TYR A 114 -6.76 7.15 19.07
N ASP A 115 -7.75 6.38 18.58
CA ASP A 115 -8.32 5.25 19.31
C ASP A 115 -7.29 4.17 19.68
N SER A 116 -6.25 4.04 18.88
CA SER A 116 -5.18 3.05 19.06
C SER A 116 -3.86 3.64 19.58
N GLN A 117 -3.83 4.96 19.92
CA GLN A 117 -2.62 5.63 20.36
C GLN A 117 -2.69 6.01 21.83
N LEU A 118 -1.59 5.79 22.55
CA LEU A 118 -1.43 6.19 23.95
C LEU A 118 -0.87 7.60 24.12
N ASP A 119 -0.18 8.11 23.09
CA ASP A 119 0.51 9.40 23.12
C ASP A 119 -0.06 10.33 22.06
N ILE A 120 -0.80 11.36 22.50
CA ILE A 120 -1.45 12.35 21.65
C ILE A 120 -0.70 13.68 21.78
N PRO A 121 -0.16 14.24 20.69
CA PRO A 121 0.59 15.49 20.74
C PRO A 121 -0.36 16.68 20.97
N LYS A 122 0.19 17.77 21.49
CA LYS A 122 -0.58 19.00 21.65
C LYS A 122 -0.97 19.66 20.31
N LYS A 123 -0.34 19.27 19.21
CA LYS A 123 -0.55 19.86 17.89
C LYS A 123 -0.71 18.79 16.82
N VAL A 124 -1.73 18.95 16.00
CA VAL A 124 -1.98 18.16 14.80
C VAL A 124 -1.98 19.09 13.59
N LEU A 125 -1.26 18.70 12.55
CA LEU A 125 -1.17 19.45 11.29
C LEU A 125 -1.91 18.66 10.20
N CYS A 126 -2.90 19.30 9.58
CA CYS A 126 -3.60 18.76 8.42
C CYS A 126 -3.15 19.49 7.16
N THR A 127 -3.03 18.80 6.03
CA THR A 127 -2.61 19.44 4.79
C THR A 127 -3.72 20.26 4.12
N ASP A 128 -4.96 20.09 4.58
CA ASP A 128 -6.13 20.83 4.13
C ASP A 128 -6.72 21.67 5.26
N THR A 129 -7.45 22.72 4.88
CA THR A 129 -8.16 23.56 5.83
C THR A 129 -9.46 22.88 6.23
N LEU A 130 -9.60 22.55 7.52
CA LEU A 130 -10.78 21.88 8.04
C LEU A 130 -11.77 22.87 8.67
N LYS A 131 -13.03 22.77 8.28
CA LYS A 131 -14.14 23.50 8.92
C LYS A 131 -14.45 22.91 10.31
N SER A 132 -14.28 21.60 10.46
CA SER A 132 -14.58 20.86 11.69
C SER A 132 -13.44 20.84 12.72
N LYS A 133 -12.37 21.61 12.55
CA LYS A 133 -11.17 21.59 13.44
C LYS A 133 -11.53 21.73 14.94
N GLU A 134 -12.47 22.61 15.28
CA GLU A 134 -12.90 22.85 16.66
C GLU A 134 -13.70 21.67 17.21
N LEU A 135 -14.57 21.07 16.36
CA LEU A 135 -15.32 19.88 16.71
C LEU A 135 -14.40 18.70 17.00
N ILE A 136 -13.41 18.46 16.12
CA ILE A 136 -12.40 17.40 16.30
C ILE A 136 -11.64 17.63 17.61
N SER A 137 -11.16 18.85 17.88
CA SER A 137 -10.49 19.18 19.13
C SER A 137 -11.34 18.91 20.36
N LYS A 138 -12.64 19.24 20.33
CA LYS A 138 -13.58 18.96 21.41
C LYS A 138 -13.79 17.45 21.62
N VAL A 139 -13.90 16.68 20.54
CA VAL A 139 -14.02 15.21 20.61
C VAL A 139 -12.78 14.59 21.22
N LEU A 140 -11.57 15.00 20.76
CA LEU A 140 -10.30 14.51 21.31
C LEU A 140 -10.16 14.84 22.81
N LYS A 141 -10.57 16.04 23.22
CA LYS A 141 -10.58 16.42 24.63
C LYS A 141 -11.55 15.57 25.45
N LYS A 142 -12.77 15.34 24.94
CA LYS A 142 -13.79 14.56 25.66
C LYS A 142 -13.46 13.07 25.73
N LYS A 143 -12.95 12.49 24.62
CA LYS A 143 -12.72 11.04 24.50
C LYS A 143 -11.39 10.61 25.11
N PHE A 144 -10.34 11.42 24.94
CA PHE A 144 -8.96 11.04 25.30
C PHE A 144 -8.34 11.97 26.37
N ASN A 145 -9.11 12.92 26.89
CA ASN A 145 -8.60 13.96 27.80
C ASN A 145 -7.39 14.75 27.24
N ALA A 146 -7.27 14.86 25.90
CA ALA A 146 -6.15 15.48 25.20
C ALA A 146 -6.57 16.83 24.62
N SER A 147 -5.92 17.91 25.04
CA SER A 147 -6.11 19.24 24.44
C SER A 147 -5.22 19.39 23.22
N VAL A 148 -5.81 19.28 22.03
CA VAL A 148 -5.12 19.27 20.73
C VAL A 148 -5.49 20.49 19.90
N ILE A 149 -4.50 21.18 19.38
CA ILE A 149 -4.68 22.30 18.42
C ILE A 149 -4.50 21.74 17.00
N ILE A 150 -5.53 21.88 16.17
CA ILE A 150 -5.50 21.49 14.76
C ILE A 150 -5.19 22.69 13.89
N THR A 151 -4.17 22.58 13.06
CA THR A 151 -3.71 23.64 12.15
C THR A 151 -3.41 23.09 10.76
N HIS A 152 -3.34 23.98 9.75
CA HIS A 152 -3.01 23.63 8.36
C HIS A 152 -1.72 24.28 7.85
N SER A 153 -1.11 25.18 8.65
CA SER A 153 0.07 25.93 8.23
C SER A 153 1.35 25.34 8.85
N PRO A 154 2.25 24.75 8.06
CA PRO A 154 3.51 24.23 8.56
C PRO A 154 4.50 25.35 8.86
N SER A 155 5.26 25.23 9.94
CA SER A 155 6.45 26.03 10.17
C SER A 155 7.57 25.66 9.18
N LYS A 156 8.59 26.53 9.04
CA LYS A 156 9.75 26.23 8.17
C LYS A 156 10.41 24.90 8.53
N SER A 157 10.54 24.61 9.83
CA SER A 157 11.22 23.43 10.35
C SER A 157 10.55 22.08 10.04
N ILE A 158 9.24 22.06 9.79
CA ILE A 158 8.50 20.82 9.48
C ILE A 158 7.95 20.78 8.03
N ARG A 159 8.31 21.78 7.21
CA ARG A 159 7.79 21.87 5.84
C ARG A 159 8.18 20.69 4.96
N SER A 160 9.40 20.15 5.14
CA SER A 160 9.85 18.96 4.42
C SER A 160 8.99 17.74 4.76
N ILE A 161 8.75 17.49 6.06
CA ILE A 161 7.91 16.37 6.52
C ILE A 161 6.44 16.56 6.09
N TYR A 162 5.96 17.79 6.10
CA TYR A 162 4.63 18.12 5.58
C TYR A 162 4.49 17.77 4.10
N ASN A 163 5.48 18.12 3.27
CA ASN A 163 5.50 17.79 1.85
C ASN A 163 5.64 16.26 1.62
N LEU A 164 6.46 15.59 2.44
CA LEU A 164 6.57 14.12 2.42
C LEU A 164 5.22 13.46 2.71
N CYS A 165 4.48 13.95 3.70
CA CYS A 165 3.16 13.44 4.01
C CYS A 165 2.19 13.59 2.85
N LYS A 166 2.21 14.72 2.13
CA LYS A 166 1.42 14.94 0.92
C LYS A 166 1.81 13.96 -0.20
N LEU A 167 3.11 13.79 -0.40
CA LEU A 167 3.62 12.88 -1.42
C LEU A 167 3.19 11.43 -1.16
N ASN A 168 3.31 10.97 0.08
CA ASN A 168 2.90 9.62 0.47
C ASN A 168 1.39 9.38 0.24
N ALA A 169 0.55 10.37 0.54
CA ALA A 169 -0.89 10.28 0.29
C ALA A 169 -1.22 10.15 -1.22
N LYS A 170 -0.44 10.79 -2.08
CA LYS A 170 -0.57 10.69 -3.54
C LYS A 170 -0.05 9.34 -4.04
N GLN A 171 1.15 8.95 -3.63
CA GLN A 171 1.81 7.73 -4.10
C GLN A 171 1.01 6.46 -3.82
N ILE A 172 0.27 6.39 -2.71
CA ILE A 172 -0.53 5.18 -2.41
C ILE A 172 -1.64 4.98 -3.46
N ILE A 173 -2.22 6.06 -4.01
CA ILE A 173 -3.20 5.98 -5.09
C ILE A 173 -2.51 5.60 -6.40
N GLU A 174 -1.41 6.27 -6.75
CA GLU A 174 -0.64 5.98 -7.97
C GLU A 174 -0.20 4.52 -8.02
N ASN A 175 0.32 4.00 -6.90
CA ASN A 175 0.71 2.60 -6.77
C ASN A 175 -0.47 1.64 -6.90
N HIS A 176 -1.65 2.03 -6.45
CA HIS A 176 -2.86 1.23 -6.59
C HIS A 176 -3.36 1.23 -8.03
N LEU A 177 -3.45 2.41 -8.65
CA LEU A 177 -3.90 2.58 -10.04
C LEU A 177 -2.95 1.86 -11.01
N SER A 178 -1.63 2.01 -10.86
CA SER A 178 -0.66 1.31 -11.70
C SER A 178 -0.76 -0.21 -11.61
N LYS A 179 -1.10 -0.76 -10.44
CA LYS A 179 -1.37 -2.20 -10.29
C LYS A 179 -2.68 -2.61 -10.95
N SER A 180 -3.74 -1.82 -10.78
CA SER A 180 -5.03 -2.07 -11.42
C SER A 180 -4.92 -2.01 -12.94
N ASP A 181 -4.22 -1.02 -13.48
CA ASP A 181 -3.97 -0.92 -14.93
C ASP A 181 -3.22 -2.14 -15.46
N LYS A 182 -2.20 -2.62 -14.76
CA LYS A 182 -1.47 -3.84 -15.12
C LYS A 182 -2.38 -5.07 -15.22
N TYR A 183 -3.30 -5.23 -14.27
CA TYR A 183 -4.25 -6.35 -14.31
C TYR A 183 -5.30 -6.17 -15.41
N ASN A 184 -5.79 -4.95 -15.64
CA ASN A 184 -6.71 -4.65 -16.73
C ASN A 184 -6.08 -4.98 -18.10
N PHE A 185 -4.82 -4.57 -18.34
CA PHE A 185 -4.07 -4.97 -19.53
C PHE A 185 -3.97 -6.48 -19.69
N ALA A 186 -3.60 -7.19 -18.62
CA ALA A 186 -3.50 -8.66 -18.67
C ALA A 186 -4.84 -9.35 -18.98
N PHE A 187 -5.95 -8.81 -18.45
CA PHE A 187 -7.29 -9.30 -18.75
C PHE A 187 -7.70 -9.04 -20.21
N ASP A 188 -7.38 -7.85 -20.74
CA ASP A 188 -7.67 -7.49 -22.13
C ASP A 188 -6.80 -8.30 -23.11
N ASP A 189 -5.52 -8.51 -22.82
CA ASP A 189 -4.64 -9.36 -23.60
C ASP A 189 -5.15 -10.81 -23.66
N LEU A 190 -5.50 -11.40 -22.51
CA LEU A 190 -6.04 -12.75 -22.45
C LEU A 190 -7.37 -12.86 -23.19
N LYS A 191 -8.25 -11.87 -23.03
CA LYS A 191 -9.52 -11.78 -23.75
C LYS A 191 -9.32 -11.78 -25.27
N ASN A 192 -8.37 -10.96 -25.75
CA ASN A 192 -8.03 -10.86 -27.16
C ASN A 192 -7.42 -12.18 -27.68
N TYR A 193 -6.50 -12.78 -26.92
CA TYR A 193 -5.87 -14.06 -27.25
C TYR A 193 -6.91 -15.20 -27.40
N LEU A 194 -7.90 -15.24 -26.50
CA LEU A 194 -8.96 -16.24 -26.51
C LEU A 194 -10.11 -15.92 -27.49
N GLY A 195 -10.10 -14.76 -28.15
CA GLY A 195 -11.21 -14.30 -28.99
C GLY A 195 -12.52 -14.09 -28.23
N TYR A 196 -12.45 -13.85 -26.90
CA TYR A 196 -13.60 -13.74 -26.04
C TYR A 196 -14.24 -12.36 -26.14
N LYS A 197 -15.50 -12.30 -26.59
CA LYS A 197 -16.17 -11.02 -26.89
C LYS A 197 -16.83 -10.34 -25.70
N LYS A 198 -17.11 -11.08 -24.61
CA LYS A 198 -17.75 -10.52 -23.40
C LYS A 198 -16.70 -9.90 -22.47
N ASN A 199 -17.16 -9.07 -21.53
CA ASN A 199 -16.26 -8.50 -20.52
C ASN A 199 -15.83 -9.59 -19.52
N MET A 200 -14.53 -9.81 -19.43
CA MET A 200 -13.92 -10.78 -18.50
C MET A 200 -13.70 -10.10 -17.14
N LYS A 201 -14.41 -10.56 -16.11
CA LYS A 201 -14.34 -9.95 -14.77
C LYS A 201 -13.51 -10.76 -13.77
N LYS A 202 -13.30 -12.04 -14.08
CA LYS A 202 -12.67 -13.00 -13.18
C LYS A 202 -11.95 -14.09 -13.96
N ILE A 203 -10.77 -14.46 -13.47
CA ILE A 203 -9.98 -15.60 -13.92
C ILE A 203 -9.74 -16.49 -12.71
N GLU A 204 -9.94 -17.79 -12.86
CA GLU A 204 -9.62 -18.79 -11.87
C GLU A 204 -8.53 -19.70 -12.40
N ALA A 205 -7.53 -19.99 -11.57
CA ALA A 205 -6.49 -20.95 -11.87
C ALA A 205 -6.49 -22.05 -10.80
N TYR A 206 -6.27 -23.28 -11.25
CA TYR A 206 -6.34 -24.49 -10.43
C TYR A 206 -5.00 -25.21 -10.48
N ASP A 207 -4.60 -25.73 -9.36
CA ASP A 207 -3.41 -26.57 -9.19
C ASP A 207 -3.77 -27.81 -8.37
N ILE A 208 -3.28 -28.98 -8.81
CA ILE A 208 -3.45 -30.25 -8.08
C ILE A 208 -2.13 -30.61 -7.44
N SER A 209 -2.13 -30.73 -6.14
CA SER A 209 -0.94 -31.10 -5.36
C SER A 209 -1.15 -32.44 -4.66
N HIS A 210 -0.18 -33.34 -4.78
CA HIS A 210 -0.18 -34.65 -4.13
C HIS A 210 0.71 -34.61 -2.88
N ILE A 211 0.13 -34.96 -1.72
CA ILE A 211 0.88 -35.09 -0.48
C ILE A 211 1.10 -36.60 -0.22
N SER A 212 2.35 -37.06 -0.38
CA SER A 212 2.81 -38.43 0.00
C SER A 212 1.81 -39.54 -0.29
N GLY A 213 1.57 -39.82 -1.58
CA GLY A 213 1.00 -41.09 -2.07
C GLY A 213 -0.51 -41.29 -2.00
N ASN A 214 -1.27 -40.71 -1.07
CA ASN A 214 -2.69 -41.04 -0.89
C ASN A 214 -3.64 -39.85 -0.67
N HIS A 215 -3.15 -38.63 -0.63
CA HIS A 215 -3.98 -37.46 -0.44
C HIS A 215 -3.67 -36.40 -1.50
N ALA A 216 -4.63 -36.17 -2.38
CA ALA A 216 -4.56 -35.08 -3.34
C ALA A 216 -5.42 -33.91 -2.88
N VAL A 217 -4.92 -32.70 -3.05
CA VAL A 217 -5.60 -31.45 -2.73
C VAL A 217 -5.52 -30.54 -3.94
N ALA A 218 -6.64 -29.93 -4.31
CA ALA A 218 -6.65 -28.87 -5.32
C ALA A 218 -6.74 -27.50 -4.68
N SER A 219 -5.97 -26.56 -5.19
CA SER A 219 -6.09 -25.14 -4.89
C SER A 219 -6.70 -24.38 -6.04
N CYS A 220 -7.56 -23.42 -5.71
CA CYS A 220 -8.13 -22.45 -6.64
C CYS A 220 -7.73 -21.06 -6.23
N VAL A 221 -7.01 -20.36 -7.08
CA VAL A 221 -6.69 -18.95 -6.94
C VAL A 221 -7.56 -18.12 -7.88
N VAL A 222 -7.94 -16.94 -7.43
CA VAL A 222 -8.89 -16.07 -8.14
C VAL A 222 -8.27 -14.72 -8.38
N PHE A 223 -8.33 -14.26 -9.62
CA PHE A 223 -7.93 -12.92 -10.03
C PHE A 223 -9.14 -12.14 -10.55
N THR A 224 -9.17 -10.87 -10.22
CA THR A 224 -10.12 -9.88 -10.73
C THR A 224 -9.35 -8.72 -11.37
N ASN A 225 -10.03 -7.77 -11.97
CA ASN A 225 -9.40 -6.57 -12.51
C ASN A 225 -8.65 -5.74 -11.43
N ASP A 226 -8.99 -5.94 -10.15
CA ASP A 226 -8.28 -5.31 -9.02
C ASP A 226 -7.08 -6.15 -8.53
N GLY A 227 -6.82 -7.31 -9.15
CA GLY A 227 -5.75 -8.24 -8.79
C GLY A 227 -6.22 -9.49 -8.04
N PRO A 228 -5.32 -10.14 -7.25
CA PRO A 228 -5.63 -11.38 -6.54
C PRO A 228 -6.74 -11.23 -5.51
N SER A 229 -7.84 -11.95 -5.65
CA SER A 229 -8.98 -11.94 -4.72
C SER A 229 -8.86 -13.06 -3.69
N LYS A 230 -7.99 -12.87 -2.67
CA LYS A 230 -7.69 -13.89 -1.65
C LYS A 230 -8.92 -14.42 -0.91
N LYS A 231 -9.96 -13.59 -0.74
CA LYS A 231 -11.23 -13.97 -0.11
C LYS A 231 -12.00 -15.03 -0.90
N GLU A 232 -11.71 -15.16 -2.19
CA GLU A 232 -12.34 -16.12 -3.10
C GLU A 232 -11.51 -17.38 -3.34
N TYR A 233 -10.29 -17.46 -2.81
CA TYR A 233 -9.45 -18.64 -2.87
C TYR A 233 -10.15 -19.82 -2.20
N ARG A 234 -10.00 -21.01 -2.77
CA ARG A 234 -10.59 -22.24 -2.23
C ARG A 234 -9.60 -23.39 -2.32
N THR A 235 -9.74 -24.30 -1.38
CA THR A 235 -9.07 -25.60 -1.36
C THR A 235 -10.12 -26.68 -1.46
N PHE A 236 -9.84 -27.70 -2.24
CA PHE A 236 -10.73 -28.84 -2.44
C PHE A 236 -10.00 -30.14 -2.10
N ASN A 237 -10.60 -30.95 -1.27
CA ASN A 237 -10.12 -32.32 -1.04
C ASN A 237 -10.53 -33.17 -2.24
N ILE A 238 -9.61 -33.94 -2.79
CA ILE A 238 -9.82 -34.86 -3.90
C ILE A 238 -10.17 -36.24 -3.34
N PRO A 239 -11.22 -36.90 -3.90
CA PRO A 239 -11.54 -38.28 -3.53
C PRO A 239 -10.35 -39.21 -3.80
N LYS A 240 -10.19 -40.25 -2.93
CA LYS A 240 -9.07 -41.21 -3.03
C LYS A 240 -9.02 -41.92 -4.37
N GLU A 241 -10.18 -42.19 -4.95
CA GLU A 241 -10.34 -42.86 -6.25
C GLU A 241 -9.75 -42.05 -7.42
N LEU A 242 -9.63 -40.73 -7.25
CA LEU A 242 -9.02 -39.82 -8.21
C LEU A 242 -7.57 -39.47 -7.88
N SER A 243 -7.04 -39.98 -6.75
CA SER A 243 -5.65 -39.73 -6.38
C SER A 243 -4.70 -40.33 -7.40
N GLY A 244 -3.80 -39.48 -7.96
CA GLY A 244 -2.91 -39.88 -9.07
C GLY A 244 -3.50 -39.68 -10.48
N ASN A 245 -4.74 -39.23 -10.58
CA ASN A 245 -5.35 -38.85 -11.86
C ASN A 245 -5.63 -37.32 -11.86
N ASP A 246 -4.66 -36.54 -12.33
CA ASP A 246 -4.75 -35.08 -12.34
C ASP A 246 -5.91 -34.56 -13.18
N VAL A 247 -6.18 -35.17 -14.33
CA VAL A 247 -7.26 -34.78 -15.23
C VAL A 247 -8.63 -35.02 -14.57
N GLY A 248 -8.84 -36.20 -14.00
CA GLY A 248 -10.07 -36.52 -13.27
C GLY A 248 -10.26 -35.69 -12.01
N SER A 249 -9.17 -35.38 -11.31
CA SER A 249 -9.16 -34.48 -10.14
C SER A 249 -9.56 -33.07 -10.53
N LEU A 250 -9.01 -32.55 -11.61
CA LEU A 250 -9.33 -31.22 -12.13
C LEU A 250 -10.79 -31.13 -12.59
N GLU A 251 -11.28 -32.12 -13.32
CA GLU A 251 -12.68 -32.20 -13.74
C GLU A 251 -13.62 -32.19 -12.53
N HIS A 252 -13.35 -33.01 -11.52
CA HIS A 252 -14.13 -33.05 -10.29
C HIS A 252 -14.22 -31.67 -9.61
N VAL A 253 -13.10 -30.98 -9.50
CA VAL A 253 -13.03 -29.66 -8.87
C VAL A 253 -13.80 -28.60 -9.68
N ILE A 254 -13.61 -28.56 -10.99
CA ILE A 254 -14.30 -27.62 -11.86
C ILE A 254 -15.81 -27.84 -11.82
N GLN A 255 -16.28 -29.10 -11.86
CA GLN A 255 -17.71 -29.40 -11.75
C GLN A 255 -18.32 -28.91 -10.43
N ARG A 256 -17.60 -29.09 -9.29
CA ARG A 256 -18.03 -28.55 -8.00
C ARG A 256 -18.08 -27.03 -8.00
N ARG A 257 -17.12 -26.38 -8.64
CA ARG A 257 -17.06 -24.92 -8.73
C ARG A 257 -18.20 -24.36 -9.57
N ILE A 258 -18.51 -24.97 -10.70
CA ILE A 258 -19.64 -24.60 -11.56
C ILE A 258 -20.96 -24.75 -10.81
N LYS A 259 -21.18 -25.85 -10.12
CA LYS A 259 -22.39 -26.04 -9.28
C LYS A 259 -22.53 -24.95 -8.22
N TYR A 260 -21.43 -24.53 -7.61
CA TYR A 260 -21.45 -23.44 -6.64
C TYR A 260 -21.90 -22.11 -7.26
N TYR A 261 -21.48 -21.80 -8.49
CA TYR A 261 -21.91 -20.58 -9.17
C TYR A 261 -23.39 -20.65 -9.57
N ASN A 262 -23.82 -21.76 -10.14
CA ASN A 262 -25.22 -21.96 -10.55
C ASN A 262 -26.18 -21.86 -9.36
N ASN A 263 -25.78 -22.28 -8.16
CA ASN A 263 -26.58 -22.18 -6.94
C ASN A 263 -26.57 -20.77 -6.30
N LYS A 264 -25.69 -19.86 -6.75
CA LYS A 264 -25.64 -18.46 -6.27
C LYS A 264 -26.48 -17.50 -7.11
N GLU A 265 -26.93 -17.94 -8.29
CA GLU A 265 -27.80 -17.15 -9.17
C GLU A 265 -29.30 -17.40 -8.91
N ILE A 266 -29.64 -18.18 -7.90
CA ILE A 266 -30.96 -18.35 -7.33
C ILE A 266 -30.99 -17.67 -5.94
#